data_efaf637ef1dc0ca050012dcbeb6f2264
#
_entry.id   efaf637ef1dc0ca050012dcbeb6f2264
#
_cell.length_a   1.000
_cell.length_b   1.000
_cell.length_c   1.000
_cell.angle_alpha   90.00
_cell.angle_beta   90.00
_cell.angle_gamma   90.00
#
_symmetry.space_group_name_H-M   'P 1'
#
loop_
_entity.id
_entity.type
_entity.pdbx_description
1 polymer ?
#
loop_
_entity_poly.entity_id
_entity_poly.type
_entity_poly.pdbx_seq_one_letter_code
_entity_poly.pdbx_strand_id
1 'polypeptide(L)'
;LEGQLGLSLLDRTGYRVRLTEAGQSFHRKVQFLLRESEELRTHAKQLAMGEEAELRVVLGDLCPLQPVLALLSAFFGQCPQTRLQLLFEAVTGPWERLLEDDADLIVHRVPKGDVRMEWIDLGKIAMVPVVAPGFLPFAITSAITPQQMQRFMQCVINDSARNPPEQFHYVIDGAPQCAAPDQLMKKELILHGMAWGHLPRFLIETELREGTLLSIAGRHFPGMVQELVVARRRDQPHGPVANRLWDVLGHHAPVLKPALGRMPRQAGATSRRRT
;
A
#
# COMPACT_ATOMS: atom_id res chain seq x y z
N LEU A 1 1.02 2.83 -53.67
CA LEU A 1 1.67 2.21 -52.51
C LEU A 1 2.35 0.88 -52.91
N GLU A 2 1.61 -0.12 -53.49
CA GLU A 2 2.18 -1.39 -53.92
C GLU A 2 3.34 -1.22 -54.89
N GLY A 3 3.19 -0.34 -55.92
CA GLY A 3 4.24 -0.02 -56.88
C GLY A 3 5.45 0.71 -56.28
N GLN A 4 5.27 1.48 -55.21
CA GLN A 4 6.38 2.15 -54.47
C GLN A 4 7.14 1.19 -53.57
N LEU A 5 6.45 0.19 -53.03
CA LEU A 5 7.04 -0.79 -52.13
C LEU A 5 7.59 -2.03 -52.85
N GLY A 6 7.26 -2.20 -54.14
CA GLY A 6 7.63 -3.41 -54.89
C GLY A 6 6.97 -4.68 -54.38
N LEU A 7 5.83 -4.56 -53.67
CA LEU A 7 5.12 -5.66 -53.01
C LEU A 7 3.65 -5.66 -53.36
N SER A 8 3.08 -6.83 -53.68
CA SER A 8 1.64 -7.01 -53.79
C SER A 8 1.05 -7.19 -52.41
N LEU A 9 0.22 -6.25 -51.97
CA LEU A 9 -0.44 -6.26 -50.66
C LEU A 9 -1.85 -6.84 -50.72
N LEU A 10 -2.49 -6.78 -51.92
CA LEU A 10 -3.85 -7.22 -52.16
C LEU A 10 -3.88 -8.34 -53.20
N ASP A 11 -4.55 -9.43 -52.87
CA ASP A 11 -4.94 -10.47 -53.84
C ASP A 11 -6.32 -10.12 -54.40
N ARG A 12 -6.38 -9.92 -55.70
CA ARG A 12 -7.56 -9.56 -56.46
C ARG A 12 -8.03 -10.66 -57.43
N THR A 13 -7.45 -11.85 -57.32
CA THR A 13 -7.76 -12.96 -58.24
C THR A 13 -9.10 -13.62 -57.94
N GLY A 14 -9.64 -13.47 -56.72
CA GLY A 14 -10.91 -14.03 -56.30
C GLY A 14 -12.07 -13.05 -56.36
N TYR A 15 -13.29 -13.53 -56.09
CA TYR A 15 -14.51 -12.72 -56.04
C TYR A 15 -14.46 -11.59 -54.98
N ARG A 16 -13.63 -11.75 -53.95
CA ARG A 16 -13.40 -10.74 -52.89
C ARG A 16 -11.91 -10.46 -52.78
N VAL A 17 -11.58 -9.18 -52.71
CA VAL A 17 -10.20 -8.74 -52.43
C VAL A 17 -9.78 -9.20 -51.03
N ARG A 18 -8.61 -9.80 -50.96
CA ARG A 18 -7.99 -10.26 -49.68
C ARG A 18 -6.58 -9.71 -49.55
N LEU A 19 -6.08 -9.64 -48.32
CA LEU A 19 -4.68 -9.33 -48.09
C LEU A 19 -3.83 -10.53 -48.48
N THR A 20 -2.72 -10.29 -49.17
CA THR A 20 -1.65 -11.28 -49.32
C THR A 20 -0.95 -11.50 -47.98
N GLU A 21 -0.06 -12.48 -47.89
CA GLU A 21 0.78 -12.69 -46.70
C GLU A 21 1.62 -11.43 -46.39
N ALA A 22 2.24 -10.84 -47.41
CA ALA A 22 2.96 -9.58 -47.33
C ALA A 22 2.02 -8.44 -46.90
N GLY A 23 0.78 -8.41 -47.43
CA GLY A 23 -0.26 -7.45 -47.06
C GLY A 23 -0.65 -7.56 -45.58
N GLN A 24 -0.83 -8.77 -45.06
CA GLN A 24 -1.14 -9.00 -43.65
C GLN A 24 0.00 -8.54 -42.73
N SER A 25 1.23 -8.85 -43.11
CA SER A 25 2.42 -8.44 -42.32
C SER A 25 2.55 -6.91 -42.35
N PHE A 26 2.41 -6.29 -43.49
CA PHE A 26 2.45 -4.83 -43.68
C PHE A 26 1.32 -4.15 -42.88
N HIS A 27 0.10 -4.66 -42.96
CA HIS A 27 -1.05 -4.13 -42.25
C HIS A 27 -0.84 -4.11 -40.73
N ARG A 28 -0.31 -5.20 -40.16
CA ARG A 28 0.05 -5.24 -38.70
C ARG A 28 1.02 -4.12 -38.34
N LYS A 29 2.07 -3.92 -39.15
CA LYS A 29 3.06 -2.86 -38.92
C LYS A 29 2.43 -1.45 -39.05
N VAL A 30 1.57 -1.23 -40.01
CA VAL A 30 0.85 0.06 -40.18
C VAL A 30 -0.07 0.31 -38.99
N GLN A 31 -0.81 -0.69 -38.54
CA GLN A 31 -1.66 -0.56 -37.35
C GLN A 31 -0.84 -0.22 -36.08
N PHE A 32 0.35 -0.77 -35.94
CA PHE A 32 1.25 -0.42 -34.86
C PHE A 32 1.69 1.05 -34.96
N LEU A 33 2.16 1.49 -36.13
CA LEU A 33 2.58 2.88 -36.34
C LEU A 33 1.45 3.89 -36.12
N LEU A 34 0.23 3.55 -36.54
CA LEU A 34 -0.93 4.41 -36.31
C LEU A 34 -1.25 4.57 -34.83
N ARG A 35 -1.14 3.50 -34.06
CA ARG A 35 -1.29 3.55 -32.60
C ARG A 35 -0.22 4.43 -31.94
N GLU A 36 1.04 4.21 -32.28
CA GLU A 36 2.16 5.04 -31.78
C GLU A 36 1.95 6.53 -32.14
N SER A 37 1.47 6.81 -33.35
CA SER A 37 1.18 8.19 -33.76
C SER A 37 0.05 8.83 -32.94
N GLU A 38 -1.00 8.08 -32.61
CA GLU A 38 -2.10 8.57 -31.77
C GLU A 38 -1.67 8.75 -30.32
N GLU A 39 -0.83 7.86 -29.80
CA GLU A 39 -0.21 7.99 -28.48
C GLU A 39 0.66 9.25 -28.40
N LEU A 40 1.48 9.51 -29.43
CA LEU A 40 2.28 10.73 -29.51
C LEU A 40 1.42 12.00 -29.52
N ARG A 41 0.32 12.00 -30.31
CA ARG A 41 -0.63 13.13 -30.33
C ARG A 41 -1.27 13.36 -28.97
N THR A 42 -1.63 12.29 -28.29
CA THR A 42 -2.24 12.36 -26.98
C THR A 42 -1.24 12.85 -25.92
N HIS A 43 0.00 12.37 -25.98
CA HIS A 43 1.08 12.87 -25.15
C HIS A 43 1.35 14.37 -25.36
N ALA A 44 1.34 14.85 -26.60
CA ALA A 44 1.47 16.27 -26.90
C ALA A 44 0.32 17.10 -26.31
N LYS A 45 -0.92 16.59 -26.33
CA LYS A 45 -2.06 17.25 -25.67
C LYS A 45 -1.91 17.30 -24.16
N GLN A 46 -1.43 16.21 -23.53
CA GLN A 46 -1.15 16.18 -22.08
C GLN A 46 -0.11 17.22 -21.68
N LEU A 47 1.01 17.28 -22.42
CA LEU A 47 2.03 18.31 -22.21
C LEU A 47 1.45 19.72 -22.33
N ALA A 48 0.56 19.95 -23.29
CA ALA A 48 -0.13 21.22 -23.46
C ALA A 48 -1.11 21.53 -22.32
N MET A 49 -1.70 20.52 -21.68
CA MET A 49 -2.60 20.67 -20.53
C MET A 49 -1.84 20.61 -19.18
N GLY A 50 -0.52 20.35 -19.19
CA GLY A 50 0.28 20.16 -17.99
C GLY A 50 -0.06 18.89 -17.20
N GLU A 51 -0.73 17.89 -17.81
CA GLU A 51 -1.02 16.60 -17.17
C GLU A 51 0.24 15.77 -17.03
N GLU A 52 0.40 15.10 -15.89
CA GLU A 52 1.53 14.25 -15.61
C GLU A 52 1.50 12.97 -16.44
N ALA A 53 2.60 12.64 -17.10
CA ALA A 53 2.76 11.38 -17.83
C ALA A 53 2.89 10.17 -16.87
N GLU A 54 3.30 10.41 -15.63
CA GLU A 54 3.48 9.41 -14.58
C GLU A 54 3.11 9.97 -13.22
N LEU A 55 2.49 9.13 -12.40
CA LEU A 55 2.28 9.36 -10.97
C LEU A 55 2.89 8.22 -10.15
N ARG A 56 3.74 8.59 -9.21
CA ARG A 56 4.43 7.66 -8.30
C ARG A 56 3.69 7.62 -6.96
N VAL A 57 3.05 6.49 -6.69
CA VAL A 57 2.28 6.28 -5.46
C VAL A 57 2.96 5.22 -4.63
N VAL A 58 3.27 5.52 -3.37
CA VAL A 58 3.84 4.57 -2.42
C VAL A 58 2.76 4.08 -1.46
N LEU A 59 2.57 2.77 -1.40
CA LEU A 59 1.76 2.12 -0.38
C LEU A 59 2.67 1.64 0.75
N GLY A 60 2.38 2.06 1.98
CA GLY A 60 3.10 1.60 3.16
C GLY A 60 2.58 0.26 3.68
N ASP A 61 3.38 -0.42 4.50
CA ASP A 61 3.08 -1.73 5.11
C ASP A 61 1.78 -1.76 5.95
N LEU A 62 1.28 -0.62 6.37
CA LEU A 62 0.01 -0.48 7.09
C LEU A 62 -1.20 -0.24 6.18
N CYS A 63 -0.99 -0.14 4.86
CA CYS A 63 -2.05 0.15 3.90
C CYS A 63 -3.02 -1.03 3.76
N PRO A 64 -4.35 -0.83 3.87
CA PRO A 64 -5.34 -1.84 3.52
C PRO A 64 -5.40 -1.96 1.99
N LEU A 65 -4.60 -2.87 1.42
CA LEU A 65 -4.33 -2.94 -0.02
C LEU A 65 -5.60 -3.06 -0.87
N GLN A 66 -6.53 -3.95 -0.50
CA GLN A 66 -7.72 -4.25 -1.33
C GLN A 66 -8.56 -3.00 -1.66
N PRO A 67 -9.05 -2.21 -0.69
CA PRO A 67 -9.86 -1.04 -0.99
C PRO A 67 -9.08 0.09 -1.64
N VAL A 68 -7.78 0.25 -1.30
CA VAL A 68 -6.94 1.29 -1.91
C VAL A 68 -6.64 0.96 -3.37
N LEU A 69 -6.29 -0.30 -3.68
CA LEU A 69 -6.05 -0.73 -5.06
C LEU A 69 -7.32 -0.66 -5.92
N ALA A 70 -8.49 -1.00 -5.36
CA ALA A 70 -9.76 -0.85 -6.06
C ALA A 70 -10.02 0.61 -6.46
N LEU A 71 -9.73 1.55 -5.55
CA LEU A 71 -9.89 2.98 -5.80
C LEU A 71 -8.88 3.47 -6.86
N LEU A 72 -7.60 3.09 -6.73
CA LEU A 72 -6.57 3.43 -7.72
C LEU A 72 -6.91 2.87 -9.11
N SER A 73 -7.38 1.62 -9.18
CA SER A 73 -7.81 1.00 -10.44
C SER A 73 -8.96 1.77 -11.11
N ALA A 74 -9.97 2.17 -10.33
CA ALA A 74 -11.09 2.96 -10.84
C ALA A 74 -10.64 4.35 -11.32
N PHE A 75 -9.72 5.00 -10.61
CA PHE A 75 -9.19 6.31 -10.96
C PHE A 75 -8.33 6.24 -12.23
N PHE A 76 -7.34 5.36 -12.28
CA PHE A 76 -6.44 5.26 -13.44
C PHE A 76 -7.11 4.71 -14.67
N GLY A 77 -8.22 3.97 -14.54
CA GLY A 77 -9.09 3.61 -15.66
C GLY A 77 -9.69 4.83 -16.38
N GLN A 78 -9.77 5.98 -15.71
CA GLN A 78 -10.22 7.26 -16.28
C GLN A 78 -9.06 8.16 -16.73
N CYS A 79 -7.82 7.78 -16.45
CA CYS A 79 -6.60 8.51 -16.80
C CYS A 79 -5.64 7.60 -17.59
N PRO A 80 -6.06 7.04 -18.75
CA PRO A 80 -5.31 5.98 -19.45
C PRO A 80 -3.93 6.43 -19.94
N GLN A 81 -3.68 7.72 -19.96
CA GLN A 81 -2.45 8.32 -20.44
C GLN A 81 -1.42 8.61 -19.34
N THR A 82 -1.85 8.57 -18.07
CA THR A 82 -0.95 8.74 -16.94
C THR A 82 -0.55 7.36 -16.43
N ARG A 83 0.73 7.06 -16.47
CA ARG A 83 1.27 5.80 -15.95
C ARG A 83 1.26 5.82 -14.41
N LEU A 84 0.67 4.82 -13.79
CA LEU A 84 0.84 4.59 -12.35
C LEU A 84 2.15 3.84 -12.11
N GLN A 85 3.08 4.44 -11.39
CA GLN A 85 4.19 3.73 -10.75
C GLN A 85 3.82 3.46 -9.30
N LEU A 86 3.54 2.20 -8.99
CA LEU A 86 3.19 1.77 -7.65
C LEU A 86 4.41 1.17 -6.96
N LEU A 87 4.77 1.74 -5.80
CA LEU A 87 5.87 1.29 -4.95
C LEU A 87 5.31 0.79 -3.63
N PHE A 88 6.03 -0.12 -3.00
CA PHE A 88 5.72 -0.61 -1.66
C PHE A 88 6.91 -0.38 -0.74
N GLU A 89 6.67 0.25 0.40
CA GLU A 89 7.69 0.60 1.38
C GLU A 89 7.20 0.32 2.80
N ALA A 90 8.11 0.19 3.74
CA ALA A 90 7.78 -0.12 5.12
C ALA A 90 8.39 0.89 6.10
N VAL A 91 7.73 1.06 7.23
CA VAL A 91 8.12 1.87 8.39
C VAL A 91 8.39 3.34 8.04
N THR A 92 9.63 3.76 7.81
CA THR A 92 9.97 5.14 7.46
C THR A 92 10.25 5.34 5.96
N GLY A 93 10.41 4.25 5.20
CA GLY A 93 10.64 4.29 3.76
C GLY A 93 9.65 5.14 2.97
N PRO A 94 8.31 5.06 3.23
CA PRO A 94 7.36 5.91 2.52
C PRO A 94 7.63 7.41 2.68
N TRP A 95 8.07 7.87 3.87
CA TRP A 95 8.39 9.28 4.09
C TRP A 95 9.67 9.70 3.38
N GLU A 96 10.68 8.83 3.42
CA GLU A 96 11.95 9.07 2.72
C GLU A 96 11.68 9.25 1.23
N ARG A 97 10.90 8.35 0.60
CA ARG A 97 10.52 8.49 -0.81
C ARG A 97 9.79 9.80 -1.11
N LEU A 98 8.86 10.20 -0.25
CA LEU A 98 8.13 11.44 -0.43
C LEU A 98 9.04 12.66 -0.29
N LEU A 99 9.96 12.67 0.67
CA LEU A 99 10.83 13.81 0.96
C LEU A 99 12.02 13.93 -0.03
N GLU A 100 12.42 12.83 -0.65
CA GLU A 100 13.49 12.78 -1.67
C GLU A 100 12.96 12.91 -3.11
N ASP A 101 11.68 13.26 -3.29
CA ASP A 101 11.01 13.40 -4.59
C ASP A 101 10.93 12.11 -5.42
N ASP A 102 11.00 10.96 -4.75
CA ASP A 102 10.83 9.65 -5.36
C ASP A 102 9.36 9.18 -5.33
N ALA A 103 8.46 9.97 -4.75
CA ALA A 103 7.01 9.72 -4.69
C ALA A 103 6.21 11.02 -4.77
N ASP A 104 5.08 10.98 -5.43
CA ASP A 104 4.14 12.10 -5.52
C ASP A 104 3.07 12.02 -4.42
N LEU A 105 2.71 10.78 -4.03
CA LEU A 105 1.72 10.46 -2.98
C LEU A 105 2.16 9.23 -2.19
N ILE A 106 1.88 9.22 -0.90
CA ILE A 106 2.05 8.04 -0.05
C ILE A 106 0.76 7.71 0.70
N VAL A 107 0.48 6.43 0.90
CA VAL A 107 -0.59 5.94 1.77
C VAL A 107 0.06 5.24 2.95
N HIS A 108 0.29 5.98 4.02
CA HIS A 108 0.99 5.49 5.20
C HIS A 108 0.71 6.42 6.40
N ARG A 109 1.36 6.17 7.54
CA ARG A 109 1.45 7.14 8.63
C ARG A 109 2.49 8.20 8.32
N VAL A 110 2.34 9.40 8.85
CA VAL A 110 3.34 10.48 8.72
C VAL A 110 3.60 11.15 10.06
N PRO A 111 4.79 11.73 10.27
CA PRO A 111 5.05 12.58 11.42
C PRO A 111 4.30 13.91 11.23
N LYS A 112 3.16 14.05 11.92
CA LYS A 112 2.27 15.24 11.76
C LYS A 112 2.90 16.57 12.15
N GLY A 113 4.10 16.59 12.69
CA GLY A 113 4.88 17.81 12.96
C GLY A 113 5.71 18.32 11.79
N ASP A 114 5.82 17.56 10.71
CA ASP A 114 6.60 17.99 9.54
C ASP A 114 5.77 18.91 8.64
N VAL A 115 6.16 20.19 8.60
CA VAL A 115 5.45 21.26 7.86
C VAL A 115 5.56 21.12 6.34
N ARG A 116 6.50 20.29 5.85
CA ARG A 116 6.68 20.05 4.41
C ARG A 116 5.59 19.15 3.82
N MET A 117 4.81 18.48 4.67
CA MET A 117 3.77 17.55 4.24
C MET A 117 2.38 18.13 4.49
N GLU A 118 1.45 17.76 3.63
CA GLU A 118 0.01 17.85 3.88
C GLU A 118 -0.61 16.46 3.77
N TRP A 119 -1.70 16.22 4.50
CA TRP A 119 -2.30 14.90 4.57
C TRP A 119 -3.82 14.92 4.70
N ILE A 120 -4.42 13.81 4.32
CA ILE A 120 -5.83 13.49 4.51
C ILE A 120 -5.90 12.28 5.45
N ASP A 121 -6.64 12.39 6.55
CA ASP A 121 -6.82 11.29 7.50
C ASP A 121 -7.73 10.20 6.91
N LEU A 122 -7.20 9.01 6.72
CA LEU A 122 -7.96 7.83 6.28
C LEU A 122 -8.58 7.08 7.46
N GLY A 123 -7.98 7.15 8.65
CA GLY A 123 -8.49 6.53 9.85
C GLY A 123 -7.41 5.99 10.79
N LYS A 124 -7.84 5.11 11.69
CA LYS A 124 -6.98 4.53 12.75
C LYS A 124 -6.93 3.02 12.62
N ILE A 125 -5.73 2.46 12.73
CA ILE A 125 -5.46 1.03 12.65
C ILE A 125 -5.13 0.54 14.04
N ALA A 126 -5.91 -0.42 14.54
CA ALA A 126 -5.59 -1.13 15.77
C ALA A 126 -4.52 -2.19 15.50
N MET A 127 -3.39 -2.10 16.19
CA MET A 127 -2.33 -3.11 16.19
C MET A 127 -2.53 -4.04 17.39
N VAL A 128 -2.59 -5.34 17.14
CA VAL A 128 -2.87 -6.35 18.17
C VAL A 128 -1.64 -7.23 18.35
N PRO A 129 -1.13 -7.38 19.58
CA PRO A 129 -0.06 -8.33 19.88
C PRO A 129 -0.64 -9.75 19.83
N VAL A 130 -0.03 -10.63 19.03
CA VAL A 130 -0.55 -11.98 18.77
C VAL A 130 0.54 -13.04 18.74
N VAL A 131 0.12 -14.27 19.01
CA VAL A 131 0.91 -15.50 18.93
C VAL A 131 0.10 -16.60 18.24
N ALA A 132 0.78 -17.62 17.70
CA ALA A 132 0.13 -18.87 17.31
C ALA A 132 -0.24 -19.70 18.55
N PRO A 133 -1.28 -20.56 18.47
CA PRO A 133 -1.57 -21.55 19.51
C PRO A 133 -0.35 -22.44 19.82
N GLY A 134 -0.06 -22.66 21.08
CA GLY A 134 1.07 -23.49 21.52
C GLY A 134 2.46 -22.81 21.44
N PHE A 135 2.57 -21.59 20.93
CA PHE A 135 3.84 -20.85 20.90
C PHE A 135 4.38 -20.54 22.31
N LEU A 136 3.50 -20.20 23.23
CA LEU A 136 3.87 -19.96 24.62
C LEU A 136 3.65 -21.23 25.46
N PRO A 137 4.62 -21.62 26.33
CA PRO A 137 4.52 -22.80 27.23
C PRO A 137 3.65 -22.55 28.47
N PHE A 138 2.99 -21.40 28.55
CA PHE A 138 2.13 -20.98 29.66
C PHE A 138 0.79 -20.41 29.13
N ALA A 139 -0.20 -20.32 30.00
CA ALA A 139 -1.52 -19.83 29.69
C ALA A 139 -1.48 -18.34 29.30
N ILE A 140 -2.22 -17.98 28.24
CA ILE A 140 -2.40 -16.59 27.83
C ILE A 140 -3.37 -15.91 28.78
N THR A 141 -2.88 -14.88 29.48
CA THR A 141 -3.66 -14.06 30.42
C THR A 141 -3.38 -12.57 30.16
N SER A 142 -4.22 -11.70 30.69
CA SER A 142 -4.01 -10.25 30.63
C SER A 142 -2.82 -9.75 31.45
N ALA A 143 -2.18 -10.63 32.22
CA ALA A 143 -1.07 -10.32 33.11
C ALA A 143 0.32 -10.74 32.57
N ILE A 144 0.40 -11.20 31.32
CA ILE A 144 1.69 -11.52 30.68
C ILE A 144 2.62 -10.31 30.76
N THR A 145 3.86 -10.52 31.24
CA THR A 145 4.84 -9.46 31.43
C THR A 145 5.89 -9.42 30.33
N PRO A 146 6.58 -8.28 30.11
CA PRO A 146 7.72 -8.20 29.19
C PRO A 146 8.84 -9.19 29.53
N GLN A 147 9.13 -9.44 30.80
CA GLN A 147 10.14 -10.42 31.23
C GLN A 147 9.79 -11.85 30.82
N GLN A 148 8.49 -12.21 30.84
CA GLN A 148 8.06 -13.53 30.35
C GLN A 148 8.26 -13.64 28.85
N MET A 149 7.99 -12.56 28.11
CA MET A 149 8.10 -12.53 26.65
C MET A 149 9.52 -12.34 26.12
N GLN A 150 10.45 -11.86 26.94
CA GLN A 150 11.84 -11.57 26.59
C GLN A 150 12.61 -12.78 26.02
N ARG A 151 12.16 -14.02 26.33
CA ARG A 151 12.80 -15.25 25.85
C ARG A 151 12.28 -15.73 24.50
N PHE A 152 11.23 -15.11 23.98
CA PHE A 152 10.55 -15.55 22.76
C PHE A 152 10.88 -14.61 21.60
N MET A 153 11.09 -15.22 20.43
CA MET A 153 11.37 -14.49 19.19
C MET A 153 10.29 -13.47 18.90
N GLN A 154 10.65 -12.19 18.81
CA GLN A 154 9.76 -11.11 18.40
C GLN A 154 9.97 -10.77 16.93
N CYS A 155 8.91 -10.79 16.13
CA CYS A 155 8.97 -10.36 14.74
C CYS A 155 8.69 -8.86 14.63
N VAL A 156 9.60 -8.15 13.97
CA VAL A 156 9.50 -6.72 13.65
C VAL A 156 9.40 -6.52 12.14
N ILE A 157 8.99 -5.34 11.70
CA ILE A 157 9.08 -4.98 10.28
C ILE A 157 10.45 -4.35 10.03
N ASN A 158 11.13 -4.80 8.98
CA ASN A 158 12.35 -4.18 8.52
C ASN A 158 12.05 -2.81 7.92
N ASP A 159 12.76 -1.78 8.36
CA ASP A 159 12.60 -0.45 7.79
C ASP A 159 13.21 -0.44 6.39
N SER A 160 12.46 0.01 5.39
CA SER A 160 12.92 0.07 4.01
C SER A 160 13.65 1.38 3.67
N ALA A 161 13.70 2.34 4.58
CA ALA A 161 14.45 3.57 4.39
C ALA A 161 15.95 3.27 4.25
N ARG A 162 16.66 4.08 3.44
CA ARG A 162 18.11 4.01 3.27
C ARG A 162 18.86 4.42 4.54
N ASN A 163 18.29 5.41 5.27
CA ASN A 163 18.83 5.92 6.52
C ASN A 163 17.75 5.90 7.61
N PRO A 164 17.36 4.71 8.08
CA PRO A 164 16.32 4.61 9.09
C PRO A 164 16.78 5.28 10.39
N PRO A 165 15.92 6.11 11.01
CA PRO A 165 16.21 6.61 12.35
C PRO A 165 16.24 5.44 13.35
N GLU A 166 17.05 5.54 14.39
CA GLU A 166 17.02 4.59 15.52
C GLU A 166 15.67 4.67 16.26
N GLN A 167 14.65 4.06 15.71
CA GLN A 167 13.32 3.99 16.32
C GLN A 167 12.91 2.55 16.47
N PHE A 168 12.97 2.06 17.68
CA PHE A 168 12.47 0.74 18.05
C PHE A 168 11.03 0.88 18.55
N HIS A 169 10.07 0.73 17.65
CA HIS A 169 8.67 0.69 18.05
C HIS A 169 8.32 -0.70 18.55
N TYR A 170 7.94 -0.80 19.84
CA TYR A 170 7.33 -2.00 20.43
C TYR A 170 8.23 -3.23 20.51
N VAL A 171 9.51 -3.01 20.60
CA VAL A 171 10.48 -4.07 20.84
C VAL A 171 10.67 -4.25 22.35
N ILE A 172 10.68 -5.50 22.82
CA ILE A 172 11.09 -5.81 24.18
C ILE A 172 12.61 -5.81 24.22
N ASP A 173 13.16 -4.99 25.10
CA ASP A 173 14.61 -4.91 25.27
C ASP A 173 15.21 -6.27 25.63
N GLY A 174 16.27 -6.66 24.92
CA GLY A 174 16.94 -7.94 25.09
C GLY A 174 16.18 -9.17 24.56
N ALA A 175 14.99 -9.02 23.94
CA ALA A 175 14.32 -10.13 23.28
C ALA A 175 14.99 -10.49 21.94
N PRO A 176 15.07 -11.79 21.58
CA PRO A 176 15.53 -12.18 20.26
C PRO A 176 14.55 -11.66 19.21
N GLN A 177 15.08 -11.18 18.08
CA GLN A 177 14.29 -10.56 17.02
C GLN A 177 14.48 -11.27 15.68
N CYS A 178 13.41 -11.34 14.91
CA CYS A 178 13.46 -11.59 13.47
C CYS A 178 12.77 -10.44 12.74
N ALA A 179 13.19 -10.16 11.51
CA ALA A 179 12.63 -9.09 10.69
C ALA A 179 11.85 -9.66 9.52
N ALA A 180 10.70 -9.06 9.24
CA ALA A 180 9.90 -9.34 8.05
C ALA A 180 9.84 -8.08 7.16
N PRO A 181 9.74 -8.23 5.84
CA PRO A 181 9.67 -7.09 4.93
C PRO A 181 8.33 -6.33 5.04
N ASP A 182 7.26 -7.02 5.40
CA ASP A 182 5.90 -6.46 5.46
C ASP A 182 5.01 -7.20 6.48
N GLN A 183 3.80 -6.69 6.69
CA GLN A 183 2.83 -7.25 7.64
C GLN A 183 2.28 -8.61 7.20
N LEU A 184 2.25 -8.92 5.89
CA LEU A 184 1.78 -10.20 5.38
C LEU A 184 2.79 -11.30 5.72
N MET A 185 4.07 -11.10 5.39
CA MET A 185 5.13 -12.04 5.74
C MET A 185 5.25 -12.19 7.27
N LYS A 186 5.14 -11.09 8.01
CA LYS A 186 5.11 -11.13 9.48
C LYS A 186 3.95 -11.99 10.00
N LYS A 187 2.76 -11.86 9.43
CA LYS A 187 1.60 -12.69 9.77
C LYS A 187 1.92 -14.18 9.58
N GLU A 188 2.50 -14.54 8.44
CA GLU A 188 2.88 -15.93 8.14
C GLU A 188 3.91 -16.48 9.15
N LEU A 189 4.95 -15.72 9.47
CA LEU A 189 5.94 -16.12 10.48
C LEU A 189 5.29 -16.39 11.84
N ILE A 190 4.31 -15.57 12.24
CA ILE A 190 3.60 -15.74 13.51
C ILE A 190 2.66 -16.95 13.45
N LEU A 191 1.92 -17.14 12.36
CA LEU A 191 1.02 -18.30 12.17
C LEU A 191 1.76 -19.63 12.24
N HIS A 192 3.01 -19.67 11.72
CA HIS A 192 3.87 -20.85 11.79
C HIS A 192 4.58 -21.04 13.13
N GLY A 193 4.24 -20.23 14.14
CA GLY A 193 4.83 -20.35 15.47
C GLY A 193 6.33 -20.02 15.53
N MET A 194 6.86 -19.25 14.60
CA MET A 194 8.27 -18.85 14.59
C MET A 194 8.54 -17.65 15.48
N ALA A 195 7.54 -16.79 15.68
CA ALA A 195 7.66 -15.55 16.43
C ALA A 195 6.32 -15.09 16.98
N TRP A 196 6.34 -14.04 17.79
CA TRP A 196 5.17 -13.24 18.17
C TRP A 196 5.35 -11.80 17.68
N GLY A 197 4.28 -11.02 17.64
CA GLY A 197 4.39 -9.61 17.27
C GLY A 197 3.05 -8.90 17.20
N HIS A 198 3.11 -7.60 16.86
CA HIS A 198 1.92 -6.79 16.64
C HIS A 198 1.53 -6.83 15.17
N LEU A 199 0.26 -7.11 14.89
CA LEU A 199 -0.30 -7.12 13.54
C LEU A 199 -1.51 -6.18 13.45
N PRO A 200 -1.75 -5.56 12.27
CA PRO A 200 -2.97 -4.80 12.02
C PRO A 200 -4.20 -5.70 12.20
N ARG A 201 -5.16 -5.25 13.01
CA ARG A 201 -6.37 -6.05 13.30
C ARG A 201 -7.12 -6.45 12.04
N PHE A 202 -7.26 -5.53 11.07
CA PHE A 202 -7.96 -5.81 9.81
C PHE A 202 -7.35 -6.97 9.02
N LEU A 203 -6.05 -7.22 9.18
CA LEU A 203 -5.30 -8.27 8.49
C LEU A 203 -5.51 -9.65 9.12
N ILE A 204 -5.96 -9.72 10.37
CA ILE A 204 -6.01 -10.93 11.19
C ILE A 204 -7.37 -11.18 11.84
N GLU A 205 -8.43 -10.52 11.38
CA GLU A 205 -9.78 -10.70 11.96
C GLU A 205 -10.30 -12.13 11.85
N THR A 206 -10.02 -12.79 10.74
CA THR A 206 -10.38 -14.18 10.51
C THR A 206 -9.62 -15.10 11.45
N GLU A 207 -8.32 -14.96 11.53
CA GLU A 207 -7.46 -15.79 12.37
C GLU A 207 -7.76 -15.64 13.86
N LEU A 208 -8.09 -14.43 14.31
CA LEU A 208 -8.53 -14.19 15.68
C LEU A 208 -9.88 -14.84 15.97
N ARG A 209 -10.81 -14.83 15.01
CA ARG A 209 -12.13 -15.45 15.16
C ARG A 209 -12.05 -16.98 15.14
N GLU A 210 -11.18 -17.54 14.32
CA GLU A 210 -10.98 -18.99 14.18
C GLU A 210 -10.03 -19.56 15.21
N GLY A 211 -9.33 -18.70 15.98
CA GLY A 211 -8.40 -19.10 17.02
C GLY A 211 -7.04 -19.61 16.47
N THR A 212 -6.74 -19.40 15.19
CA THR A 212 -5.42 -19.70 14.60
C THR A 212 -4.38 -18.66 14.96
N LEU A 213 -4.80 -17.48 15.42
CA LEU A 213 -4.00 -16.52 16.17
C LEU A 213 -4.68 -16.18 17.48
N LEU A 214 -3.90 -16.06 18.54
CA LEU A 214 -4.36 -15.71 19.88
C LEU A 214 -3.82 -14.34 20.27
N SER A 215 -4.71 -13.45 20.74
CA SER A 215 -4.27 -12.16 21.26
C SER A 215 -3.66 -12.30 22.65
N ILE A 216 -2.48 -11.73 22.84
CA ILE A 216 -1.84 -11.56 24.14
C ILE A 216 -2.05 -10.14 24.70
N ALA A 217 -3.01 -9.41 24.16
CA ALA A 217 -3.34 -8.07 24.61
C ALA A 217 -3.74 -8.08 26.09
N GLY A 218 -3.11 -7.23 26.88
CA GLY A 218 -3.33 -7.18 28.32
C GLY A 218 -2.69 -5.94 28.95
N ARG A 219 -2.50 -6.00 30.26
CA ARG A 219 -1.99 -4.85 31.06
C ARG A 219 -0.67 -4.31 30.55
N HIS A 220 0.25 -5.19 30.15
CA HIS A 220 1.61 -4.84 29.72
C HIS A 220 1.76 -4.77 28.19
N PHE A 221 0.80 -5.31 27.46
CA PHE A 221 0.72 -5.27 25.99
C PHE A 221 -0.65 -4.75 25.55
N PRO A 222 -0.96 -3.47 25.79
CA PRO A 222 -2.32 -2.96 25.56
C PRO A 222 -2.72 -2.93 24.06
N GLY A 223 -1.82 -3.29 23.18
CA GLY A 223 -1.95 -2.98 21.77
C GLY A 223 -1.68 -1.50 21.51
N MET A 224 -1.86 -1.08 20.29
CA MET A 224 -1.61 0.31 19.92
C MET A 224 -2.48 0.74 18.76
N VAL A 225 -2.49 2.03 18.49
CA VAL A 225 -3.22 2.63 17.39
C VAL A 225 -2.25 3.38 16.50
N GLN A 226 -2.28 3.07 15.22
CA GLN A 226 -1.56 3.81 14.18
C GLN A 226 -2.55 4.65 13.38
N GLU A 227 -2.17 5.85 13.02
CA GLU A 227 -2.98 6.67 12.11
C GLU A 227 -2.55 6.41 10.68
N LEU A 228 -3.52 6.19 9.80
CA LEU A 228 -3.31 6.04 8.37
C LEU A 228 -3.77 7.31 7.67
N VAL A 229 -2.91 7.82 6.80
CA VAL A 229 -3.20 9.02 6.01
C VAL A 229 -2.82 8.79 4.54
N VAL A 230 -3.35 9.61 3.66
CA VAL A 230 -2.70 9.92 2.39
C VAL A 230 -1.90 11.19 2.60
N ALA A 231 -0.66 11.23 2.15
CA ALA A 231 0.17 12.42 2.27
C ALA A 231 0.89 12.74 0.96
N ARG A 232 1.18 14.04 0.79
CA ARG A 232 1.99 14.59 -0.30
C ARG A 232 2.81 15.78 0.20
N ARG A 233 3.76 16.22 -0.60
CA ARG A 233 4.54 17.43 -0.29
C ARG A 233 3.65 18.67 -0.41
N ARG A 234 3.75 19.57 0.55
CA ARG A 234 3.07 20.88 0.54
C ARG A 234 3.87 21.93 -0.23
N ASP A 235 5.19 21.80 -0.20
CA ASP A 235 6.15 22.78 -0.73
C ASP A 235 6.47 22.56 -2.21
N GLN A 236 5.75 21.67 -2.87
CA GLN A 236 5.91 21.38 -4.29
C GLN A 236 4.60 21.56 -5.06
N PRO A 237 4.68 22.00 -6.33
CA PRO A 237 3.53 22.03 -7.20
C PRO A 237 3.08 20.61 -7.56
N HIS A 238 1.78 20.40 -7.64
CA HIS A 238 1.16 19.16 -8.09
C HIS A 238 0.41 19.41 -9.39
N GLY A 239 0.56 18.51 -10.35
CA GLY A 239 -0.16 18.60 -11.60
C GLY A 239 -1.65 18.21 -11.49
N PRO A 240 -2.40 18.33 -12.59
CA PRO A 240 -3.84 18.13 -12.59
C PRO A 240 -4.26 16.71 -12.19
N VAL A 241 -3.52 15.68 -12.59
CA VAL A 241 -3.87 14.28 -12.29
C VAL A 241 -3.61 13.98 -10.81
N ALA A 242 -2.47 14.44 -10.24
CA ALA A 242 -2.17 14.31 -8.83
C ALA A 242 -3.23 15.01 -7.96
N ASN A 243 -3.66 16.21 -8.34
CA ASN A 243 -4.71 16.94 -7.62
C ASN A 243 -6.06 16.22 -7.69
N ARG A 244 -6.46 15.69 -8.86
CA ARG A 244 -7.69 14.88 -9.00
C ARG A 244 -7.63 13.62 -8.13
N LEU A 245 -6.48 12.92 -8.11
CA LEU A 245 -6.31 11.75 -7.24
C LEU A 245 -6.40 12.11 -5.76
N TRP A 246 -5.79 13.22 -5.36
CA TRP A 246 -5.87 13.75 -4.01
C TRP A 246 -7.32 13.99 -3.58
N ASP A 247 -8.11 14.66 -4.42
CA ASP A 247 -9.52 14.94 -4.15
C ASP A 247 -10.35 13.65 -4.05
N VAL A 248 -10.12 12.70 -4.97
CA VAL A 248 -10.79 11.39 -4.95
C VAL A 248 -10.48 10.64 -3.66
N LEU A 249 -9.22 10.59 -3.24
CA LEU A 249 -8.81 9.95 -1.98
C LEU A 249 -9.46 10.64 -0.78
N GLY A 250 -9.54 11.97 -0.79
CA GLY A 250 -10.23 12.75 0.26
C GLY A 250 -11.72 12.43 0.36
N HIS A 251 -12.42 12.36 -0.76
CA HIS A 251 -13.84 12.02 -0.80
C HIS A 251 -14.11 10.56 -0.36
N HIS A 252 -13.20 9.63 -0.64
CA HIS A 252 -13.34 8.22 -0.29
C HIS A 252 -12.77 7.87 1.10
N ALA A 253 -12.11 8.80 1.78
CA ALA A 253 -11.59 8.57 3.13
C ALA A 253 -12.62 7.98 4.11
N PRO A 254 -13.91 8.42 4.14
CA PRO A 254 -14.92 7.80 5.00
C PRO A 254 -15.22 6.33 4.67
N VAL A 255 -15.11 5.93 3.39
CA VAL A 255 -15.38 4.56 2.91
C VAL A 255 -14.21 3.63 3.25
N LEU A 256 -12.99 4.14 3.34
CA LEU A 256 -11.81 3.37 3.70
C LEU A 256 -11.75 3.04 5.20
N LYS A 257 -12.38 3.86 6.06
CA LYS A 257 -12.39 3.65 7.53
C LYS A 257 -12.90 2.28 7.99
N PRO A 258 -13.98 1.71 7.46
CA PRO A 258 -14.45 0.38 7.84
C PRO A 258 -13.45 -0.73 7.55
N ALA A 259 -12.67 -0.60 6.46
CA ALA A 259 -11.63 -1.57 6.07
C ALA A 259 -10.46 -1.62 7.06
N LEU A 260 -10.30 -0.62 7.93
CA LEU A 260 -9.27 -0.56 8.96
C LEU A 260 -9.62 -1.38 10.22
N GLY A 261 -10.81 -1.98 10.25
CA GLY A 261 -11.30 -2.77 11.37
C GLY A 261 -11.89 -1.93 12.51
N ARG A 262 -12.74 -2.57 13.33
CA ARG A 262 -13.31 -1.90 14.51
C ARG A 262 -12.24 -1.78 15.61
N MET A 263 -12.12 -0.58 16.16
CA MET A 263 -11.30 -0.36 17.35
C MET A 263 -11.81 -1.25 18.50
N PRO A 264 -10.91 -1.93 19.26
CA PRO A 264 -11.34 -2.60 20.48
C PRO A 264 -11.96 -1.56 21.41
N ARG A 265 -13.13 -1.87 21.99
CA ARG A 265 -13.71 -1.04 23.06
C ARG A 265 -12.67 -0.98 24.17
N GLN A 266 -12.22 0.21 24.53
CA GLN A 266 -11.42 0.40 25.74
C GLN A 266 -12.26 -0.18 26.89
N ALA A 267 -11.73 -1.18 27.60
CA ALA A 267 -12.33 -1.67 28.83
C ALA A 267 -12.42 -0.45 29.77
N GLY A 268 -13.66 -0.04 30.06
CA GLY A 268 -13.97 1.19 30.76
C GLY A 268 -13.14 1.34 32.04
N ALA A 269 -12.50 2.48 32.15
CA ALA A 269 -12.04 2.98 33.44
C ALA A 269 -13.28 3.12 34.33
N THR A 270 -13.55 2.13 35.15
CA THR A 270 -14.54 2.23 36.23
C THR A 270 -14.07 3.32 37.16
N SER A 271 -14.65 4.51 36.97
CA SER A 271 -14.61 5.60 37.94
C SER A 271 -15.14 5.06 39.28
N ARG A 272 -14.25 4.68 40.18
CA ARG A 272 -14.60 4.53 41.59
C ARG A 272 -14.93 5.93 42.11
N ARG A 273 -16.21 6.29 42.13
CA ARG A 273 -16.70 7.34 43.03
C ARG A 273 -16.41 6.86 44.45
N ARG A 274 -15.54 7.57 45.14
CA ARG A 274 -15.44 7.50 46.62
C ARG A 274 -16.67 8.24 47.13
N THR A 275 -17.50 7.53 47.85
CA THR A 275 -18.40 8.08 48.88
C THR A 275 -17.59 8.35 50.12
#